data_755da37f8a8ea82eaefa29947beb3e60
#
_entry.id   755da37f8a8ea82eaefa29947beb3e60
#
_cell.length_a   1.000
_cell.length_b   1.000
_cell.length_c   1.000
_cell.angle_alpha   90.00
_cell.angle_beta   90.00
_cell.angle_gamma   90.00
#
_symmetry.space_group_name_H-M   'P 1'
#
loop_
_entity.id
_entity.type
_entity.pdbx_description
1 polymer ?
#
loop_
_entity_poly.entity_id
_entity_poly.type
_entity_poly.pdbx_seq_one_letter_code
_entity_poly.pdbx_strand_id
1 'polypeptide(L)'
;MNQSVVIENPTGQFREDAKVIGLVGLGHAISHFSQLVLPPLFPLLKAEFGVSNVQLGVIMTAFFVVSGIGQATAGFIVDRIGARSVLFAGIAIIALAIFGLAMTHDYFFLVACGALLGLGNSIFHPANFTILNHRVSQPRLSHAFSTHSVSGFIGWAIAPLFVTSLAVPFGWRGALIGASVLVFAVLLLLLLYRKHLELPHSENKPHAQHDAAASTFGFLRLPLVWMCFGFFLLTALALSGIQTFTPSALQQMYAISPWLAGSSITLYMLAAAVGTIVGGFVANGTANQDRIIAAAFISAAMMAFIIASAAVPAAITMMLLALIGFAGGLASPSRDLLVRAAAPKNATGRVYGVVYSGLDSGQALGPLLFGMLMDAHHPSGVFVAIGIFQLLVVLTATGVGNKALRSRQ
;
A
#
# COMPACT_ATOMS: atom_id res chain seq x y z
N MET A 1 -49.65 9.47 17.13
CA MET A 1 -49.00 8.98 15.90
C MET A 1 -47.96 7.96 16.33
N ASN A 2 -48.28 6.68 16.15
CA ASN A 2 -47.36 5.56 16.49
C ASN A 2 -46.20 5.57 15.51
N GLN A 3 -45.00 5.90 15.98
CA GLN A 3 -43.77 5.52 15.31
C GLN A 3 -43.63 4.00 15.50
N SER A 4 -43.93 3.23 14.46
CA SER A 4 -43.57 1.82 14.38
C SER A 4 -42.03 1.73 14.47
N VAL A 5 -41.52 1.27 15.63
CA VAL A 5 -40.13 0.85 15.79
C VAL A 5 -39.95 -0.33 14.82
N VAL A 6 -39.31 -0.06 13.67
CA VAL A 6 -38.84 -1.12 12.79
C VAL A 6 -37.79 -1.87 13.58
N ILE A 7 -38.16 -3.04 14.10
CA ILE A 7 -37.23 -3.98 14.74
C ILE A 7 -36.29 -4.44 13.60
N GLU A 8 -35.15 -3.76 13.45
CA GLU A 8 -34.10 -4.20 12.56
C GLU A 8 -33.68 -5.61 12.97
N ASN A 9 -33.78 -6.54 12.02
CA ASN A 9 -33.33 -7.92 12.23
C ASN A 9 -31.79 -7.93 12.36
N PRO A 10 -31.21 -8.08 13.59
CA PRO A 10 -29.77 -7.92 13.83
C PRO A 10 -28.92 -8.92 13.02
N THR A 11 -29.48 -10.09 12.72
CA THR A 11 -28.81 -11.13 11.92
C THR A 11 -28.82 -10.82 10.43
N GLY A 12 -29.88 -10.18 9.92
CA GLY A 12 -29.99 -9.70 8.55
C GLY A 12 -28.97 -8.60 8.27
N GLN A 13 -28.89 -7.60 9.15
CA GLN A 13 -27.94 -6.51 9.04
C GLN A 13 -26.48 -6.99 9.13
N PHE A 14 -26.17 -7.96 9.99
CA PHE A 14 -24.83 -8.55 10.07
C PHE A 14 -24.41 -9.19 8.76
N ARG A 15 -25.30 -9.95 8.11
CA ARG A 15 -25.01 -10.62 6.83
C ARG A 15 -24.77 -9.61 5.70
N GLU A 16 -25.53 -8.52 5.65
CA GLU A 16 -25.35 -7.46 4.66
C GLU A 16 -24.02 -6.72 4.89
N ASP A 17 -23.72 -6.32 6.13
CA ASP A 17 -22.44 -5.69 6.47
C ASP A 17 -21.25 -6.60 6.09
N ALA A 18 -21.32 -7.90 6.43
CA ALA A 18 -20.28 -8.86 6.10
C ALA A 18 -20.07 -9.03 4.58
N LYS A 19 -21.15 -9.03 3.78
CA LYS A 19 -21.05 -9.07 2.32
C LYS A 19 -20.37 -7.81 1.77
N VAL A 20 -20.80 -6.62 2.21
CA VAL A 20 -20.20 -5.36 1.76
C VAL A 20 -18.71 -5.31 2.12
N ILE A 21 -18.37 -5.64 3.37
CA ILE A 21 -16.98 -5.67 3.85
C ILE A 21 -16.15 -6.66 3.03
N GLY A 22 -16.67 -7.85 2.75
CA GLY A 22 -15.97 -8.86 1.96
C GLY A 22 -15.77 -8.45 0.51
N LEU A 23 -16.79 -7.89 -0.15
CA LEU A 23 -16.70 -7.43 -1.54
C LEU A 23 -15.73 -6.25 -1.70
N VAL A 24 -15.81 -5.26 -0.80
CA VAL A 24 -14.88 -4.12 -0.82
C VAL A 24 -13.46 -4.59 -0.48
N GLY A 25 -13.31 -5.49 0.50
CA GLY A 25 -12.03 -6.09 0.84
C GLY A 25 -11.41 -6.87 -0.33
N LEU A 26 -12.21 -7.63 -1.07
CA LEU A 26 -11.75 -8.34 -2.27
C LEU A 26 -11.26 -7.37 -3.35
N GLY A 27 -12.03 -6.31 -3.63
CA GLY A 27 -11.61 -5.26 -4.56
C GLY A 27 -10.30 -4.61 -4.12
N HIS A 28 -10.14 -4.33 -2.81
CA HIS A 28 -8.91 -3.75 -2.27
C HIS A 28 -7.71 -4.71 -2.35
N ALA A 29 -7.93 -6.00 -2.08
CA ALA A 29 -6.89 -7.01 -2.26
C ALA A 29 -6.37 -7.05 -3.71
N ILE A 30 -7.26 -6.91 -4.72
CA ILE A 30 -6.89 -6.84 -6.14
C ILE A 30 -6.06 -5.58 -6.45
N SER A 31 -6.40 -4.44 -5.86
CA SER A 31 -5.59 -3.22 -5.98
C SER A 31 -4.16 -3.47 -5.53
N HIS A 32 -3.96 -4.01 -4.32
CA HIS A 32 -2.64 -4.30 -3.79
C HIS A 32 -1.93 -5.45 -4.52
N PHE A 33 -2.68 -6.49 -4.95
CA PHE A 33 -2.16 -7.54 -5.82
C PHE A 33 -1.54 -6.94 -7.09
N SER A 34 -2.26 -6.02 -7.74
CA SER A 34 -1.80 -5.41 -8.99
C SER A 34 -0.49 -4.62 -8.87
N GLN A 35 -0.20 -4.07 -7.70
CA GLN A 35 1.05 -3.35 -7.43
C GLN A 35 2.29 -4.25 -7.47
N LEU A 36 2.14 -5.53 -7.16
CA LEU A 36 3.25 -6.48 -7.04
C LEU A 36 3.27 -7.57 -8.13
N VAL A 37 2.52 -7.41 -9.23
CA VAL A 37 2.57 -8.37 -10.34
C VAL A 37 3.86 -8.27 -11.16
N LEU A 38 4.48 -7.09 -11.26
CA LEU A 38 5.67 -6.88 -12.08
C LEU A 38 7.01 -7.15 -11.36
N PRO A 39 7.27 -6.67 -10.12
CA PRO A 39 8.58 -6.76 -9.50
C PRO A 39 9.18 -8.18 -9.45
N PRO A 40 8.42 -9.26 -9.15
CA PRO A 40 8.95 -10.62 -9.16
C PRO A 40 9.36 -11.11 -10.55
N LEU A 41 8.84 -10.48 -11.62
CA LEU A 41 9.12 -10.81 -13.01
C LEU A 41 10.27 -9.97 -13.61
N PHE A 42 10.83 -9.02 -12.87
CA PHE A 42 11.88 -8.13 -13.35
C PHE A 42 13.08 -8.85 -13.97
N PRO A 43 13.63 -9.96 -13.43
CA PRO A 43 14.72 -10.67 -14.07
C PRO A 43 14.36 -11.17 -15.48
N LEU A 44 13.12 -11.65 -15.67
CA LEU A 44 12.62 -12.12 -16.96
C LEU A 44 12.40 -10.97 -17.96
N LEU A 45 11.80 -9.88 -17.49
CA LEU A 45 11.59 -8.67 -18.29
C LEU A 45 12.92 -8.03 -18.70
N LYS A 46 13.89 -8.00 -17.79
CA LYS A 46 15.24 -7.50 -18.09
C LYS A 46 15.91 -8.30 -19.21
N ALA A 47 15.81 -9.62 -19.16
CA ALA A 47 16.38 -10.50 -20.19
C ALA A 47 15.67 -10.36 -21.54
N GLU A 48 14.33 -10.24 -21.54
CA GLU A 48 13.53 -10.15 -22.76
C GLU A 48 13.72 -8.82 -23.50
N PHE A 49 13.69 -7.70 -22.77
CA PHE A 49 13.72 -6.35 -23.35
C PHE A 49 15.12 -5.72 -23.40
N GLY A 50 16.15 -6.36 -22.82
CA GLY A 50 17.50 -5.81 -22.75
C GLY A 50 17.60 -4.50 -21.96
N VAL A 51 16.67 -4.27 -21.02
CA VAL A 51 16.56 -3.02 -20.27
C VAL A 51 17.34 -3.05 -18.96
N SER A 52 17.70 -1.87 -18.43
CA SER A 52 18.35 -1.73 -17.14
C SER A 52 17.37 -1.88 -15.97
N ASN A 53 17.87 -2.06 -14.75
CA ASN A 53 17.02 -2.06 -13.55
C ASN A 53 16.39 -0.69 -13.29
N VAL A 54 17.07 0.41 -13.63
CA VAL A 54 16.48 1.76 -13.60
C VAL A 54 15.28 1.85 -14.54
N GLN A 55 15.38 1.31 -15.76
CA GLN A 55 14.28 1.29 -16.71
C GLN A 55 13.10 0.47 -16.18
N LEU A 56 13.32 -0.67 -15.52
CA LEU A 56 12.27 -1.41 -14.83
C LEU A 56 11.67 -0.59 -13.67
N GLY A 57 12.52 0.14 -12.94
CA GLY A 57 12.09 1.08 -11.91
C GLY A 57 11.19 2.20 -12.45
N VAL A 58 11.45 2.72 -13.67
CA VAL A 58 10.61 3.73 -14.33
C VAL A 58 9.18 3.25 -14.52
N ILE A 59 8.96 1.96 -14.81
CA ILE A 59 7.60 1.40 -14.95
C ILE A 59 6.83 1.54 -13.63
N MET A 60 7.49 1.20 -12.50
CA MET A 60 6.88 1.33 -11.16
C MET A 60 6.72 2.80 -10.75
N THR A 61 7.68 3.65 -11.09
CA THR A 61 7.56 5.10 -10.87
C THR A 61 6.38 5.68 -11.63
N ALA A 62 6.20 5.33 -12.91
CA ALA A 62 5.02 5.75 -13.68
C ALA A 62 3.71 5.29 -13.03
N PHE A 63 3.68 4.04 -12.55
CA PHE A 63 2.55 3.51 -11.79
C PHE A 63 2.23 4.40 -10.57
N PHE A 64 3.20 4.62 -9.67
CA PHE A 64 2.96 5.34 -8.41
C PHE A 64 2.68 6.83 -8.61
N VAL A 65 3.33 7.47 -9.59
CA VAL A 65 3.07 8.89 -9.93
C VAL A 65 1.63 9.06 -10.43
N VAL A 66 1.21 8.22 -11.39
CA VAL A 66 -0.15 8.30 -11.94
C VAL A 66 -1.18 7.91 -10.88
N SER A 67 -0.90 6.89 -10.07
CA SER A 67 -1.77 6.49 -8.95
C SER A 67 -1.94 7.62 -7.92
N GLY A 68 -0.86 8.26 -7.50
CA GLY A 68 -0.90 9.36 -6.51
C GLY A 68 -1.65 10.59 -7.03
N ILE A 69 -1.38 11.02 -8.27
CA ILE A 69 -2.10 12.14 -8.90
C ILE A 69 -3.58 11.78 -9.09
N GLY A 70 -3.87 10.58 -9.60
CA GLY A 70 -5.22 10.10 -9.80
C GLY A 70 -6.00 10.01 -8.49
N GLN A 71 -5.39 9.53 -7.40
CA GLN A 71 -6.03 9.44 -6.08
C GLN A 71 -6.44 10.80 -5.53
N ALA A 72 -5.64 11.84 -5.77
CA ALA A 72 -5.98 13.21 -5.34
C ALA A 72 -7.25 13.75 -6.03
N THR A 73 -7.55 13.27 -7.24
CA THR A 73 -8.71 13.70 -8.04
C THR A 73 -9.89 12.72 -7.99
N ALA A 74 -9.64 11.47 -7.60
CA ALA A 74 -10.64 10.40 -7.64
C ALA A 74 -11.87 10.68 -6.77
N GLY A 75 -11.74 11.42 -5.67
CA GLY A 75 -12.87 11.82 -4.83
C GLY A 75 -13.92 12.62 -5.62
N PHE A 76 -13.52 13.56 -6.44
CA PHE A 76 -14.45 14.34 -7.30
C PHE A 76 -15.17 13.47 -8.35
N ILE A 77 -14.48 12.43 -8.84
CA ILE A 77 -15.07 11.49 -9.80
C ILE A 77 -16.08 10.59 -9.08
N VAL A 78 -15.74 10.10 -7.88
CA VAL A 78 -16.64 9.30 -7.03
C VAL A 78 -17.92 10.06 -6.70
N ASP A 79 -17.82 11.36 -6.37
CA ASP A 79 -18.97 12.20 -6.06
C ASP A 79 -19.89 12.42 -7.28
N ARG A 80 -19.34 12.44 -8.48
CA ARG A 80 -20.10 12.69 -9.72
C ARG A 80 -20.77 11.45 -10.31
N ILE A 81 -20.05 10.34 -10.39
CA ILE A 81 -20.50 9.12 -11.09
C ILE A 81 -20.76 7.94 -10.16
N GLY A 82 -20.54 8.12 -8.86
CA GLY A 82 -20.82 7.14 -7.82
C GLY A 82 -19.67 6.15 -7.57
N ALA A 83 -19.43 5.84 -6.29
CA ALA A 83 -18.32 5.02 -5.83
C ALA A 83 -18.29 3.61 -6.46
N ARG A 84 -19.46 2.97 -6.62
CA ARG A 84 -19.56 1.64 -7.24
C ARG A 84 -19.07 1.63 -8.69
N SER A 85 -19.51 2.59 -9.51
CA SER A 85 -19.13 2.68 -10.92
C SER A 85 -17.63 2.95 -11.07
N VAL A 86 -17.08 3.82 -10.22
CA VAL A 86 -15.65 4.14 -10.17
C VAL A 86 -14.83 2.91 -9.79
N LEU A 87 -15.27 2.15 -8.77
CA LEU A 87 -14.61 0.91 -8.36
C LEU A 87 -14.53 -0.11 -9.50
N PHE A 88 -15.65 -0.35 -10.20
CA PHE A 88 -15.68 -1.29 -11.33
C PHE A 88 -14.81 -0.82 -12.49
N ALA A 89 -14.84 0.47 -12.83
CA ALA A 89 -13.98 1.05 -13.86
C ALA A 89 -12.48 0.87 -13.51
N GLY A 90 -12.10 1.13 -12.26
CA GLY A 90 -10.71 0.93 -11.82
C GLY A 90 -10.25 -0.51 -11.94
N ILE A 91 -11.06 -1.49 -11.50
CA ILE A 91 -10.71 -2.92 -11.64
C ILE A 91 -10.63 -3.33 -13.12
N ALA A 92 -11.53 -2.82 -13.98
CA ALA A 92 -11.48 -3.07 -15.41
C ALA A 92 -10.18 -2.51 -16.03
N ILE A 93 -9.80 -1.29 -15.67
CA ILE A 93 -8.55 -0.66 -16.13
C ILE A 93 -7.34 -1.49 -15.70
N ILE A 94 -7.32 -1.98 -14.44
CA ILE A 94 -6.26 -2.86 -13.93
C ILE A 94 -6.18 -4.14 -14.78
N ALA A 95 -7.30 -4.82 -15.02
CA ALA A 95 -7.32 -6.04 -15.82
C ALA A 95 -6.76 -5.80 -17.23
N LEU A 96 -7.22 -4.74 -17.90
CA LEU A 96 -6.76 -4.35 -19.23
C LEU A 96 -5.28 -3.95 -19.26
N ALA A 97 -4.81 -3.21 -18.25
CA ALA A 97 -3.41 -2.81 -18.14
C ALA A 97 -2.49 -4.02 -17.97
N ILE A 98 -2.85 -4.98 -17.09
CA ILE A 98 -2.07 -6.22 -16.90
C ILE A 98 -2.11 -7.06 -18.19
N PHE A 99 -3.24 -7.14 -18.89
CA PHE A 99 -3.31 -7.81 -20.18
C PHE A 99 -2.41 -7.12 -21.22
N GLY A 100 -2.44 -5.78 -21.29
CA GLY A 100 -1.57 -5.00 -22.16
C GLY A 100 -0.09 -5.25 -21.87
N LEU A 101 0.30 -5.32 -20.58
CA LEU A 101 1.67 -5.71 -20.18
C LEU A 101 2.06 -7.08 -20.75
N ALA A 102 1.15 -8.06 -20.73
CA ALA A 102 1.41 -9.40 -21.26
C ALA A 102 1.59 -9.42 -22.80
N MET A 103 0.90 -8.52 -23.50
CA MET A 103 0.89 -8.48 -24.97
C MET A 103 2.00 -7.60 -25.58
N THR A 104 2.75 -6.88 -24.76
CA THR A 104 3.75 -5.95 -25.25
C THR A 104 5.02 -6.63 -25.80
N HIS A 105 5.63 -5.99 -26.80
CA HIS A 105 6.96 -6.28 -27.32
C HIS A 105 7.88 -5.04 -27.27
N ASP A 106 7.41 -3.96 -26.66
CA ASP A 106 8.09 -2.67 -26.61
C ASP A 106 8.15 -2.12 -25.18
N TYR A 107 9.31 -1.56 -24.80
CA TYR A 107 9.54 -1.01 -23.48
C TYR A 107 8.65 0.20 -23.15
N PHE A 108 8.44 1.11 -24.11
CA PHE A 108 7.59 2.30 -23.85
C PHE A 108 6.13 1.92 -23.63
N PHE A 109 5.68 0.86 -24.30
CA PHE A 109 4.36 0.32 -24.07
C PHE A 109 4.26 -0.34 -22.68
N LEU A 110 5.34 -0.98 -22.16
CA LEU A 110 5.38 -1.43 -20.75
C LEU A 110 5.18 -0.26 -19.78
N VAL A 111 5.87 0.86 -20.01
CA VAL A 111 5.74 2.07 -19.18
C VAL A 111 4.31 2.63 -19.26
N ALA A 112 3.74 2.70 -20.46
CA ALA A 112 2.36 3.18 -20.66
C ALA A 112 1.32 2.29 -19.95
N CYS A 113 1.48 0.95 -20.04
CA CYS A 113 0.63 0.01 -19.31
C CYS A 113 0.85 0.10 -17.80
N GLY A 114 2.09 0.34 -17.33
CA GLY A 114 2.37 0.62 -15.92
C GLY A 114 1.65 1.88 -15.42
N ALA A 115 1.67 2.96 -16.19
CA ALA A 115 0.93 4.18 -15.89
C ALA A 115 -0.60 3.94 -15.88
N LEU A 116 -1.12 3.19 -16.85
CA LEU A 116 -2.54 2.81 -16.92
C LEU A 116 -2.94 1.95 -15.71
N LEU A 117 -2.06 1.03 -15.28
CA LEU A 117 -2.25 0.23 -14.08
C LEU A 117 -2.35 1.13 -12.84
N GLY A 118 -1.49 2.15 -12.74
CA GLY A 118 -1.53 3.19 -11.71
C GLY A 118 -2.83 3.98 -11.71
N LEU A 119 -3.34 4.35 -12.90
CA LEU A 119 -4.64 5.01 -13.04
C LEU A 119 -5.78 4.15 -12.48
N GLY A 120 -5.82 2.86 -12.84
CA GLY A 120 -6.80 1.93 -12.29
C GLY A 120 -6.67 1.77 -10.77
N ASN A 121 -5.44 1.83 -10.22
CA ASN A 121 -5.19 1.75 -8.79
C ASN A 121 -5.62 2.99 -8.00
N SER A 122 -5.65 4.17 -8.61
CA SER A 122 -5.85 5.46 -7.93
C SER A 122 -7.21 5.62 -7.25
N ILE A 123 -8.21 4.86 -7.66
CA ILE A 123 -9.61 5.10 -7.25
C ILE A 123 -10.02 4.35 -5.97
N PHE A 124 -9.21 3.37 -5.52
CA PHE A 124 -9.68 2.40 -4.51
C PHE A 124 -9.97 3.03 -3.15
N HIS A 125 -9.08 3.85 -2.61
CA HIS A 125 -9.32 4.47 -1.30
C HIS A 125 -10.57 5.36 -1.30
N PRO A 126 -10.74 6.32 -2.22
CA PRO A 126 -11.95 7.13 -2.26
C PRO A 126 -13.23 6.31 -2.46
N ALA A 127 -13.23 5.36 -3.40
CA ALA A 127 -14.41 4.55 -3.67
C ALA A 127 -14.75 3.59 -2.52
N ASN A 128 -13.75 2.86 -2.01
CA ASN A 128 -13.93 1.88 -0.95
C ASN A 128 -14.41 2.53 0.36
N PHE A 129 -13.77 3.62 0.78
CA PHE A 129 -14.17 4.31 2.01
C PHE A 129 -15.56 4.93 1.89
N THR A 130 -15.93 5.44 0.70
CA THR A 130 -17.29 5.91 0.44
C THR A 130 -18.30 4.78 0.59
N ILE A 131 -18.05 3.62 -0.02
CA ILE A 131 -18.96 2.46 0.10
C ILE A 131 -19.07 1.99 1.55
N LEU A 132 -17.93 1.79 2.24
CA LEU A 132 -17.93 1.32 3.62
C LEU A 132 -18.67 2.28 4.56
N ASN A 133 -18.42 3.58 4.47
CA ASN A 133 -19.06 4.59 5.32
C ASN A 133 -20.56 4.67 5.14
N HIS A 134 -21.10 4.39 3.94
CA HIS A 134 -22.52 4.51 3.65
C HIS A 134 -23.29 3.19 3.78
N ARG A 135 -22.59 2.04 3.64
CA ARG A 135 -23.26 0.73 3.60
C ARG A 135 -23.09 -0.10 4.87
N VAL A 136 -22.02 0.13 5.63
CA VAL A 136 -21.74 -0.64 6.85
C VAL A 136 -22.29 0.11 8.07
N SER A 137 -22.95 -0.62 8.95
CA SER A 137 -23.49 -0.07 10.20
C SER A 137 -22.38 0.47 11.12
N GLN A 138 -22.66 1.56 11.82
CA GLN A 138 -21.69 2.25 12.71
C GLN A 138 -20.99 1.31 13.71
N PRO A 139 -21.67 0.34 14.38
CA PRO A 139 -21.01 -0.56 15.32
C PRO A 139 -19.94 -1.48 14.66
N ARG A 140 -20.00 -1.69 13.32
CA ARG A 140 -19.08 -2.57 12.60
C ARG A 140 -18.11 -1.83 11.70
N LEU A 141 -18.19 -0.51 11.64
CA LEU A 141 -17.37 0.29 10.73
C LEU A 141 -15.86 0.17 11.03
N SER A 142 -15.47 0.08 12.31
CA SER A 142 -14.07 -0.16 12.68
C SER A 142 -13.56 -1.52 12.18
N HIS A 143 -14.39 -2.56 12.27
CA HIS A 143 -14.06 -3.88 11.71
C HIS A 143 -13.95 -3.84 10.18
N ALA A 144 -14.79 -3.05 9.51
CA ALA A 144 -14.73 -2.87 8.07
C ALA A 144 -13.39 -2.25 7.63
N PHE A 145 -12.93 -1.20 8.30
CA PHE A 145 -11.63 -0.59 8.02
C PHE A 145 -10.45 -1.52 8.34
N SER A 146 -10.53 -2.27 9.43
CA SER A 146 -9.50 -3.27 9.75
C SER A 146 -9.42 -4.37 8.69
N THR A 147 -10.58 -4.92 8.27
CA THR A 147 -10.64 -5.93 7.21
C THR A 147 -10.13 -5.38 5.88
N HIS A 148 -10.46 -4.14 5.53
CA HIS A 148 -9.94 -3.45 4.37
C HIS A 148 -8.40 -3.38 4.40
N SER A 149 -7.80 -2.97 5.52
CA SER A 149 -6.33 -2.92 5.66
C SER A 149 -5.69 -4.31 5.54
N VAL A 150 -6.25 -5.32 6.21
CA VAL A 150 -5.76 -6.71 6.14
C VAL A 150 -5.86 -7.27 4.72
N SER A 151 -6.94 -6.97 3.99
CA SER A 151 -7.10 -7.42 2.61
C SER A 151 -6.02 -6.86 1.68
N GLY A 152 -5.54 -5.64 1.92
CA GLY A 152 -4.40 -5.07 1.20
C GLY A 152 -3.11 -5.88 1.42
N PHE A 153 -2.77 -6.22 2.66
CA PHE A 153 -1.62 -7.08 2.95
C PHE A 153 -1.73 -8.45 2.30
N ILE A 154 -2.92 -9.05 2.29
CA ILE A 154 -3.18 -10.32 1.60
C ILE A 154 -2.95 -10.18 0.09
N GLY A 155 -3.42 -9.10 -0.54
CA GLY A 155 -3.19 -8.81 -1.94
C GLY A 155 -1.70 -8.75 -2.27
N TRP A 156 -0.91 -7.99 -1.50
CA TRP A 156 0.55 -7.93 -1.64
C TRP A 156 1.24 -9.28 -1.41
N ALA A 157 0.76 -10.08 -0.45
CA ALA A 157 1.35 -11.37 -0.14
C ALA A 157 1.10 -12.42 -1.23
N ILE A 158 -0.08 -12.41 -1.84
CA ILE A 158 -0.47 -13.41 -2.85
C ILE A 158 0.21 -13.12 -4.20
N ALA A 159 0.38 -11.86 -4.59
CA ALA A 159 0.84 -11.48 -5.93
C ALA A 159 2.19 -12.12 -6.32
N PRO A 160 3.27 -12.06 -5.52
CA PRO A 160 4.55 -12.63 -5.91
C PRO A 160 4.48 -14.15 -6.11
N LEU A 161 3.80 -14.87 -5.20
CA LEU A 161 3.63 -16.31 -5.32
C LEU A 161 2.81 -16.68 -6.55
N PHE A 162 1.72 -15.96 -6.81
CA PHE A 162 0.85 -16.20 -7.94
C PHE A 162 1.60 -16.05 -9.27
N VAL A 163 2.28 -14.90 -9.47
CA VAL A 163 2.94 -14.64 -10.74
C VAL A 163 4.18 -15.52 -10.95
N THR A 164 4.96 -15.80 -9.89
CA THR A 164 6.14 -16.67 -10.03
C THR A 164 5.75 -18.13 -10.25
N SER A 165 4.68 -18.61 -9.62
CA SER A 165 4.17 -19.97 -9.86
C SER A 165 3.68 -20.19 -11.29
N LEU A 166 3.07 -19.16 -11.91
CA LEU A 166 2.64 -19.22 -13.31
C LEU A 166 3.81 -18.93 -14.28
N ALA A 167 4.78 -18.11 -13.88
CA ALA A 167 5.90 -17.81 -14.75
C ALA A 167 6.82 -19.03 -15.04
N VAL A 168 6.91 -19.99 -14.11
CA VAL A 168 7.71 -21.21 -14.30
C VAL A 168 7.20 -22.05 -15.49
N PRO A 169 5.91 -22.46 -15.54
CA PRO A 169 5.40 -23.28 -16.66
C PRO A 169 5.02 -22.48 -17.90
N PHE A 170 4.60 -21.20 -17.78
CA PHE A 170 3.99 -20.44 -18.88
C PHE A 170 4.76 -19.17 -19.28
N GLY A 171 5.91 -18.93 -18.66
CA GLY A 171 6.68 -17.69 -18.86
C GLY A 171 6.00 -16.48 -18.24
N TRP A 172 6.66 -15.33 -18.28
CA TRP A 172 6.16 -14.09 -17.67
C TRP A 172 4.87 -13.56 -18.34
N ARG A 173 4.70 -13.77 -19.66
CA ARG A 173 3.45 -13.41 -20.37
C ARG A 173 2.28 -14.23 -19.88
N GLY A 174 2.45 -15.56 -19.73
CA GLY A 174 1.42 -16.44 -19.20
C GLY A 174 1.06 -16.09 -17.75
N ALA A 175 2.02 -15.71 -16.93
CA ALA A 175 1.77 -15.24 -15.57
C ALA A 175 0.92 -13.96 -15.53
N LEU A 176 1.22 -12.98 -16.40
CA LEU A 176 0.44 -11.75 -16.48
C LEU A 176 -0.95 -11.98 -17.08
N ILE A 177 -1.11 -12.87 -18.08
CA ILE A 177 -2.44 -13.28 -18.57
C ILE A 177 -3.25 -13.88 -17.43
N GLY A 178 -2.67 -14.83 -16.67
CA GLY A 178 -3.31 -15.41 -15.49
C GLY A 178 -3.72 -14.36 -14.46
N ALA A 179 -2.86 -13.38 -14.19
CA ALA A 179 -3.17 -12.27 -13.29
C ALA A 179 -4.32 -11.39 -13.82
N SER A 180 -4.33 -11.07 -15.12
CA SER A 180 -5.43 -10.34 -15.75
C SER A 180 -6.76 -11.09 -15.66
N VAL A 181 -6.75 -12.41 -15.93
CA VAL A 181 -7.93 -13.28 -15.81
C VAL A 181 -8.45 -13.30 -14.38
N LEU A 182 -7.57 -13.39 -13.37
CA LEU A 182 -7.95 -13.32 -11.95
C LEU A 182 -8.64 -11.98 -11.62
N VAL A 183 -8.05 -10.86 -12.05
CA VAL A 183 -8.61 -9.52 -11.82
C VAL A 183 -9.98 -9.39 -12.51
N PHE A 184 -10.10 -9.89 -13.74
CA PHE A 184 -11.36 -9.88 -14.49
C PHE A 184 -12.42 -10.78 -13.83
N ALA A 185 -12.04 -11.96 -13.31
CA ALA A 185 -12.94 -12.83 -12.56
C ALA A 185 -13.48 -12.15 -11.29
N VAL A 186 -12.62 -11.41 -10.58
CA VAL A 186 -13.06 -10.61 -9.43
C VAL A 186 -13.99 -9.49 -9.86
N LEU A 187 -13.74 -8.80 -10.99
CA LEU A 187 -14.67 -7.81 -11.52
C LEU A 187 -16.05 -8.43 -11.82
N LEU A 188 -16.08 -9.59 -12.46
CA LEU A 188 -17.34 -10.30 -12.73
C LEU A 188 -18.08 -10.66 -11.44
N LEU A 189 -17.36 -11.16 -10.43
CA LEU A 189 -17.94 -11.44 -9.12
C LEU A 189 -18.55 -10.19 -8.50
N LEU A 190 -17.84 -9.06 -8.49
CA LEU A 190 -18.36 -7.79 -7.96
C LEU A 190 -19.57 -7.27 -8.76
N LEU A 191 -19.58 -7.48 -10.07
CA LEU A 191 -20.73 -7.14 -10.93
C LEU A 191 -21.96 -8.02 -10.62
N LEU A 192 -21.79 -9.31 -10.32
CA LEU A 192 -22.88 -10.20 -9.88
C LEU A 192 -23.49 -9.73 -8.55
N TYR A 193 -22.65 -9.25 -7.63
CA TYR A 193 -23.08 -8.77 -6.32
C TYR A 193 -23.26 -7.25 -6.24
N ARG A 194 -23.33 -6.55 -7.38
CA ARG A 194 -23.35 -5.07 -7.48
C ARG A 194 -24.43 -4.38 -6.64
N LYS A 195 -25.55 -5.05 -6.37
CA LYS A 195 -26.66 -4.49 -5.56
C LYS A 195 -26.22 -4.19 -4.12
N HIS A 196 -25.31 -4.98 -3.56
CA HIS A 196 -24.80 -4.77 -2.21
C HIS A 196 -23.85 -3.56 -2.10
N LEU A 197 -23.28 -3.12 -3.23
CA LEU A 197 -22.36 -1.97 -3.31
C LEU A 197 -23.07 -0.68 -3.76
N GLU A 198 -24.37 -0.72 -4.01
CA GLU A 198 -25.15 0.44 -4.43
C GLU A 198 -25.38 1.39 -3.25
N LEU A 199 -25.05 2.65 -3.44
CA LEU A 199 -25.31 3.66 -2.42
C LEU A 199 -26.77 4.08 -2.50
N PRO A 200 -27.46 4.32 -1.37
CA PRO A 200 -28.76 4.96 -1.38
C PRO A 200 -28.66 6.29 -2.14
N HIS A 201 -29.65 6.59 -2.96
CA HIS A 201 -29.75 7.91 -3.58
C HIS A 201 -29.85 8.95 -2.48
N SER A 202 -28.71 9.54 -2.11
CA SER A 202 -28.69 10.70 -1.25
C SER A 202 -28.93 11.90 -2.15
N GLU A 203 -30.04 12.59 -1.96
CA GLU A 203 -30.19 13.96 -2.45
C GLU A 203 -28.94 14.74 -2.08
N ASN A 204 -28.30 15.34 -3.08
CA ASN A 204 -27.08 16.13 -2.97
C ASN A 204 -27.15 17.10 -1.79
N LYS A 205 -26.67 16.69 -0.62
CA LYS A 205 -26.28 17.63 0.41
C LYS A 205 -24.83 17.97 0.12
N PRO A 206 -24.52 19.22 -0.24
CA PRO A 206 -23.13 19.67 -0.34
C PRO A 206 -22.47 19.39 1.00
N HIS A 207 -21.37 18.60 0.98
CA HIS A 207 -20.57 18.42 2.17
C HIS A 207 -20.08 19.78 2.64
N ALA A 208 -20.34 20.03 3.93
CA ALA A 208 -19.98 21.15 4.77
C ALA A 208 -19.01 22.17 4.17
N GLN A 209 -19.49 23.41 4.12
CA GLN A 209 -18.73 24.63 4.00
C GLN A 209 -17.40 24.51 4.74
N HIS A 210 -16.29 24.49 3.96
CA HIS A 210 -15.00 24.78 4.51
C HIS A 210 -15.06 26.22 5.06
N ASP A 211 -14.96 26.37 6.36
CA ASP A 211 -14.73 27.68 6.98
C ASP A 211 -13.52 28.34 6.33
N ALA A 212 -13.81 29.36 5.52
CA ALA A 212 -12.86 30.08 4.68
C ALA A 212 -12.10 31.18 5.44
N ALA A 213 -11.70 30.96 6.69
CA ALA A 213 -11.11 32.03 7.50
C ALA A 213 -9.75 31.73 8.16
N ALA A 214 -9.12 30.59 7.92
CA ALA A 214 -7.73 30.39 8.32
C ALA A 214 -6.85 30.30 7.07
N SER A 215 -5.67 30.93 7.05
CA SER A 215 -4.77 30.93 5.87
C SER A 215 -4.63 29.53 5.31
N THR A 216 -5.08 29.32 4.09
CA THR A 216 -5.27 27.99 3.44
C THR A 216 -4.00 27.14 3.48
N PHE A 217 -2.83 27.75 3.59
CA PHE A 217 -1.51 27.12 3.58
C PHE A 217 -0.68 27.34 4.85
N GLY A 218 -1.25 27.95 5.90
CA GLY A 218 -0.50 28.26 7.14
C GLY A 218 0.09 27.02 7.83
N PHE A 219 -0.57 25.86 7.71
CA PHE A 219 -0.10 24.60 8.28
C PHE A 219 1.20 24.07 7.64
N LEU A 220 1.51 24.45 6.39
CA LEU A 220 2.78 24.12 5.72
C LEU A 220 4.01 24.79 6.36
N ARG A 221 3.80 25.81 7.19
CA ARG A 221 4.88 26.44 7.98
C ARG A 221 5.22 25.67 9.25
N LEU A 222 4.44 24.68 9.60
CA LEU A 222 4.66 23.88 10.80
C LEU A 222 5.75 22.83 10.55
N PRO A 223 6.91 22.88 11.23
CA PRO A 223 7.98 21.89 11.07
C PRO A 223 7.50 20.47 11.36
N LEU A 224 6.50 20.31 12.21
CA LEU A 224 5.92 19.03 12.58
C LEU A 224 5.27 18.31 11.39
N VAL A 225 4.62 19.06 10.48
CA VAL A 225 4.00 18.51 9.26
C VAL A 225 5.08 17.90 8.35
N TRP A 226 6.20 18.61 8.16
CA TRP A 226 7.31 18.14 7.34
C TRP A 226 8.07 16.97 7.97
N MET A 227 8.14 16.91 9.30
CA MET A 227 8.69 15.75 10.00
C MET A 227 7.82 14.51 9.80
N CYS A 228 6.49 14.66 9.87
CA CYS A 228 5.56 13.56 9.56
C CYS A 228 5.66 13.17 8.08
N PHE A 229 5.72 14.13 7.15
CA PHE A 229 5.95 13.86 5.72
C PHE A 229 7.26 13.07 5.52
N GLY A 230 8.37 13.53 6.11
CA GLY A 230 9.67 12.85 6.03
C GLY A 230 9.63 11.42 6.60
N PHE A 231 8.89 11.23 7.70
CA PHE A 231 8.67 9.90 8.26
C PHE A 231 8.01 8.95 7.24
N PHE A 232 6.93 9.39 6.59
CA PHE A 232 6.22 8.59 5.59
C PHE A 232 7.04 8.39 4.32
N LEU A 233 7.76 9.41 3.86
CA LEU A 233 8.67 9.33 2.72
C LEU A 233 9.75 8.26 2.94
N LEU A 234 10.44 8.32 4.08
CA LEU A 234 11.53 7.38 4.39
C LEU A 234 11.01 5.95 4.60
N THR A 235 9.87 5.80 5.27
CA THR A 235 9.21 4.50 5.42
C THR A 235 8.83 3.91 4.05
N ALA A 236 8.28 4.73 3.16
CA ALA A 236 7.88 4.31 1.82
C ALA A 236 9.08 4.01 0.92
N LEU A 237 10.19 4.75 1.05
CA LEU A 237 11.45 4.42 0.36
C LEU A 237 11.95 3.03 0.78
N ALA A 238 12.01 2.76 2.09
CA ALA A 238 12.41 1.43 2.58
C ALA A 238 11.48 0.32 2.06
N LEU A 239 10.16 0.54 2.12
CA LEU A 239 9.16 -0.41 1.64
C LEU A 239 9.27 -0.63 0.13
N SER A 240 9.51 0.42 -0.64
CA SER A 240 9.70 0.34 -2.09
C SER A 240 10.89 -0.55 -2.46
N GLY A 241 12.02 -0.46 -1.76
CA GLY A 241 13.16 -1.35 -1.95
C GLY A 241 12.80 -2.82 -1.72
N ILE A 242 12.04 -3.07 -0.64
CA ILE A 242 11.56 -4.42 -0.31
C ILE A 242 10.63 -4.94 -1.41
N GLN A 243 9.65 -4.17 -1.83
CA GLN A 243 8.64 -4.59 -2.80
C GLN A 243 9.18 -4.75 -4.21
N THR A 244 10.11 -3.87 -4.63
CA THR A 244 10.51 -3.77 -6.04
C THR A 244 11.76 -4.59 -6.35
N PHE A 245 12.79 -4.52 -5.52
CA PHE A 245 14.09 -5.10 -5.87
C PHE A 245 14.60 -6.20 -4.95
N THR A 246 13.98 -6.45 -3.78
CA THR A 246 14.42 -7.56 -2.91
C THR A 246 14.45 -8.92 -3.63
N PRO A 247 13.45 -9.33 -4.44
CA PRO A 247 13.55 -10.61 -5.13
C PRO A 247 14.74 -10.68 -6.09
N SER A 248 14.98 -9.64 -6.86
CA SER A 248 16.10 -9.57 -7.80
C SER A 248 17.46 -9.53 -7.09
N ALA A 249 17.55 -8.79 -5.98
CA ALA A 249 18.77 -8.73 -5.16
C ALA A 249 19.09 -10.08 -4.52
N LEU A 250 18.10 -10.78 -3.96
CA LEU A 250 18.28 -12.10 -3.37
C LEU A 250 18.70 -13.15 -4.40
N GLN A 251 18.13 -13.11 -5.61
CA GLN A 251 18.56 -14.00 -6.69
C GLN A 251 20.03 -13.79 -7.05
N GLN A 252 20.51 -12.55 -7.10
CA GLN A 252 21.91 -12.24 -7.39
C GLN A 252 22.84 -12.59 -6.22
N MET A 253 22.42 -12.38 -4.96
CA MET A 253 23.24 -12.66 -3.76
C MET A 253 23.36 -14.14 -3.44
N TYR A 254 22.30 -14.92 -3.63
CA TYR A 254 22.21 -16.31 -3.16
C TYR A 254 21.96 -17.35 -4.25
N ALA A 255 21.85 -16.94 -5.53
CA ALA A 255 21.53 -17.81 -6.66
C ALA A 255 20.27 -18.69 -6.43
N ILE A 256 19.29 -18.18 -5.69
CA ILE A 256 18.03 -18.87 -5.39
C ILE A 256 17.03 -18.79 -6.54
N SER A 257 16.08 -19.74 -6.57
CA SER A 257 15.06 -19.75 -7.61
C SER A 257 14.15 -18.50 -7.56
N PRO A 258 13.57 -18.07 -8.69
CA PRO A 258 12.63 -16.94 -8.73
C PRO A 258 11.44 -17.11 -7.79
N TRP A 259 10.95 -18.34 -7.63
CA TRP A 259 9.85 -18.65 -6.72
C TRP A 259 10.23 -18.38 -5.25
N LEU A 260 11.41 -18.85 -4.84
CA LEU A 260 11.91 -18.64 -3.48
C LEU A 260 12.19 -17.16 -3.23
N ALA A 261 12.76 -16.45 -4.21
CA ALA A 261 12.98 -15.01 -4.10
C ALA A 261 11.66 -14.23 -4.01
N GLY A 262 10.65 -14.58 -4.80
CA GLY A 262 9.31 -13.99 -4.72
C GLY A 262 8.63 -14.23 -3.38
N SER A 263 8.79 -15.41 -2.78
CA SER A 263 8.22 -15.74 -1.47
C SER A 263 8.75 -14.87 -0.33
N SER A 264 9.90 -14.20 -0.51
CA SER A 264 10.44 -13.24 0.47
C SER A 264 9.49 -12.06 0.73
N ILE A 265 8.87 -11.53 -0.34
CA ILE A 265 7.86 -10.46 -0.20
C ILE A 265 6.61 -11.00 0.50
N THR A 266 6.17 -12.20 0.16
CA THR A 266 5.03 -12.84 0.81
C THR A 266 5.24 -12.99 2.31
N LEU A 267 6.39 -13.53 2.72
CA LEU A 267 6.74 -13.67 4.13
C LEU A 267 6.78 -12.32 4.85
N TYR A 268 7.41 -11.32 4.23
CA TYR A 268 7.44 -9.96 4.75
C TYR A 268 6.03 -9.40 4.96
N MET A 269 5.14 -9.51 3.97
CA MET A 269 3.80 -8.93 4.01
C MET A 269 2.87 -9.63 5.00
N LEU A 270 2.93 -10.97 5.08
CA LEU A 270 2.17 -11.73 6.08
C LEU A 270 2.65 -11.40 7.49
N ALA A 271 3.96 -11.35 7.70
CA ALA A 271 4.52 -10.96 9.00
C ALA A 271 4.17 -9.51 9.38
N ALA A 272 4.14 -8.59 8.40
CA ALA A 272 3.69 -7.20 8.61
C ALA A 272 2.21 -7.14 9.00
N ALA A 273 1.35 -7.95 8.39
CA ALA A 273 -0.07 -8.05 8.78
C ALA A 273 -0.22 -8.52 10.22
N VAL A 274 0.49 -9.58 10.61
CA VAL A 274 0.51 -10.09 12.00
C VAL A 274 1.06 -9.03 12.94
N GLY A 275 2.18 -8.39 12.57
CA GLY A 275 2.78 -7.29 13.33
C GLY A 275 1.80 -6.13 13.55
N THR A 276 1.00 -5.76 12.55
CA THR A 276 -0.01 -4.70 12.66
C THR A 276 -1.11 -5.05 13.67
N ILE A 277 -1.56 -6.30 13.67
CA ILE A 277 -2.55 -6.77 14.66
C ILE A 277 -1.97 -6.69 16.06
N VAL A 278 -0.78 -7.25 16.29
CA VAL A 278 -0.08 -7.22 17.59
C VAL A 278 0.20 -5.77 18.01
N GLY A 279 0.65 -4.94 17.06
CA GLY A 279 0.93 -3.52 17.27
C GLY A 279 -0.28 -2.72 17.76
N GLY A 280 -1.49 -3.07 17.31
CA GLY A 280 -2.73 -2.47 17.79
C GLY A 280 -2.93 -2.68 19.30
N PHE A 281 -2.67 -3.89 19.80
CA PHE A 281 -2.76 -4.18 21.26
C PHE A 281 -1.64 -3.47 22.04
N VAL A 282 -0.41 -3.47 21.51
CA VAL A 282 0.74 -2.81 22.15
C VAL A 282 0.55 -1.29 22.20
N ALA A 283 0.07 -0.67 21.14
CA ALA A 283 -0.16 0.77 21.06
C ALA A 283 -1.23 1.26 22.04
N ASN A 284 -2.28 0.46 22.28
CA ASN A 284 -3.34 0.80 23.23
C ASN A 284 -2.87 0.73 24.71
N GLY A 285 -1.82 -0.06 24.99
CA GLY A 285 -1.31 -0.29 26.36
C GLY A 285 -0.26 0.74 26.83
N THR A 286 0.17 1.69 25.99
CA THR A 286 1.26 2.61 26.35
C THR A 286 1.10 4.01 25.75
N ALA A 287 1.64 5.01 26.48
CA ALA A 287 1.75 6.38 26.00
C ALA A 287 3.04 6.64 25.19
N ASN A 288 4.03 5.71 25.23
CA ASN A 288 5.34 5.88 24.61
C ASN A 288 5.39 5.38 23.17
N GLN A 289 4.57 5.94 22.28
CA GLN A 289 4.47 5.51 20.88
C GLN A 289 5.79 5.67 20.11
N ASP A 290 6.54 6.72 20.40
CA ASP A 290 7.86 7.02 19.83
C ASP A 290 8.89 5.91 20.12
N ARG A 291 8.88 5.33 21.34
CA ARG A 291 9.78 4.23 21.74
C ARG A 291 9.44 2.93 21.00
N ILE A 292 8.16 2.63 20.82
CA ILE A 292 7.74 1.45 20.04
C ILE A 292 8.26 1.58 18.61
N ILE A 293 8.04 2.74 17.99
CA ILE A 293 8.50 3.03 16.63
C ILE A 293 10.02 2.91 16.54
N ALA A 294 10.75 3.55 17.49
CA ALA A 294 12.20 3.51 17.49
C ALA A 294 12.75 2.08 17.65
N ALA A 295 12.23 1.30 18.59
CA ALA A 295 12.67 -0.09 18.80
C ALA A 295 12.39 -0.96 17.56
N ALA A 296 11.21 -0.84 16.96
CA ALA A 296 10.83 -1.58 15.77
C ALA A 296 11.72 -1.24 14.56
N PHE A 297 11.94 0.04 14.27
CA PHE A 297 12.74 0.44 13.12
C PHE A 297 14.25 0.26 13.32
N ILE A 298 14.77 0.39 14.54
CA ILE A 298 16.18 0.06 14.85
C ILE A 298 16.40 -1.45 14.65
N SER A 299 15.53 -2.31 15.20
CA SER A 299 15.67 -3.76 15.02
C SER A 299 15.54 -4.15 13.54
N ALA A 300 14.62 -3.55 12.80
CA ALA A 300 14.47 -3.77 11.37
C ALA A 300 15.72 -3.33 10.58
N ALA A 301 16.31 -2.18 10.91
CA ALA A 301 17.54 -1.70 10.29
C ALA A 301 18.73 -2.64 10.56
N MET A 302 18.89 -3.10 11.78
CA MET A 302 19.93 -4.07 12.13
C MET A 302 19.81 -5.36 11.33
N MET A 303 18.59 -5.89 11.21
CA MET A 303 18.31 -7.08 10.39
C MET A 303 18.62 -6.83 8.91
N ALA A 304 18.27 -5.65 8.37
CA ALA A 304 18.61 -5.29 7.01
C ALA A 304 20.13 -5.22 6.78
N PHE A 305 20.91 -4.69 7.70
CA PHE A 305 22.38 -4.70 7.61
C PHE A 305 22.97 -6.10 7.73
N ILE A 306 22.38 -6.99 8.54
CA ILE A 306 22.80 -8.41 8.60
C ILE A 306 22.57 -9.08 7.24
N ILE A 307 21.43 -8.83 6.59
CA ILE A 307 21.18 -9.33 5.22
C ILE A 307 22.20 -8.74 4.24
N ALA A 308 22.46 -7.44 4.32
CA ALA A 308 23.41 -6.76 3.44
C ALA A 308 24.85 -7.32 3.53
N SER A 309 25.25 -7.85 4.68
CA SER A 309 26.58 -8.48 4.87
C SER A 309 26.77 -9.75 4.04
N ALA A 310 25.70 -10.36 3.52
CA ALA A 310 25.68 -11.65 2.84
C ALA A 310 26.34 -12.81 3.66
N ALA A 311 26.54 -12.61 4.96
CA ALA A 311 27.21 -13.58 5.84
C ALA A 311 26.27 -14.69 6.35
N VAL A 312 24.95 -14.53 6.11
CA VAL A 312 23.92 -15.49 6.56
C VAL A 312 23.32 -16.27 5.38
N PRO A 313 22.95 -17.55 5.57
CA PRO A 313 22.30 -18.34 4.55
C PRO A 313 20.95 -17.75 4.09
N ALA A 314 20.52 -18.10 2.87
CA ALA A 314 19.24 -17.63 2.30
C ALA A 314 18.04 -17.90 3.23
N ALA A 315 17.99 -19.07 3.91
CA ALA A 315 16.89 -19.39 4.83
C ALA A 315 16.82 -18.41 6.04
N ILE A 316 17.96 -18.02 6.59
CA ILE A 316 18.01 -17.01 7.67
C ILE A 316 17.63 -15.64 7.12
N THR A 317 18.06 -15.30 5.90
CA THR A 317 17.67 -14.06 5.22
C THR A 317 16.15 -13.96 5.06
N MET A 318 15.47 -15.04 4.67
CA MET A 318 14.01 -15.08 4.59
C MET A 318 13.33 -14.84 5.94
N MET A 319 13.86 -15.44 7.01
CA MET A 319 13.38 -15.22 8.38
C MET A 319 13.60 -13.76 8.81
N LEU A 320 14.76 -13.18 8.54
CA LEU A 320 15.06 -11.79 8.86
C LEU A 320 14.11 -10.83 8.11
N LEU A 321 13.80 -11.09 6.83
CA LEU A 321 12.82 -10.30 6.07
C LEU A 321 11.42 -10.39 6.68
N ALA A 322 10.99 -11.57 7.12
CA ALA A 322 9.73 -11.70 7.84
C ALA A 322 9.72 -10.89 9.14
N LEU A 323 10.83 -10.92 9.91
CA LEU A 323 10.95 -10.13 11.13
C LEU A 323 11.00 -8.61 10.88
N ILE A 324 11.62 -8.16 9.78
CA ILE A 324 11.58 -6.76 9.34
C ILE A 324 10.12 -6.36 9.05
N GLY A 325 9.38 -7.21 8.34
CA GLY A 325 7.96 -7.00 8.08
C GLY A 325 7.14 -6.90 9.36
N PHE A 326 7.33 -7.85 10.28
CA PHE A 326 6.66 -7.85 11.59
C PHE A 326 6.95 -6.57 12.38
N ALA A 327 8.22 -6.13 12.44
CA ALA A 327 8.61 -4.91 13.13
C ALA A 327 7.94 -3.66 12.52
N GLY A 328 7.94 -3.54 11.18
CA GLY A 328 7.25 -2.45 10.48
C GLY A 328 5.74 -2.44 10.73
N GLY A 329 5.11 -3.62 10.72
CA GLY A 329 3.70 -3.78 11.07
C GLY A 329 3.40 -3.38 12.51
N LEU A 330 4.23 -3.83 13.46
CA LEU A 330 4.11 -3.51 14.89
C LEU A 330 4.14 -1.99 15.15
N ALA A 331 4.97 -1.26 14.41
CA ALA A 331 5.07 0.20 14.52
C ALA A 331 3.89 0.95 13.91
N SER A 332 3.12 0.34 13.02
CA SER A 332 2.11 1.02 12.20
C SER A 332 0.99 1.71 13.01
N PRO A 333 0.34 1.07 14.00
CA PRO A 333 -0.68 1.74 14.82
C PRO A 333 -0.10 2.88 15.67
N SER A 334 1.10 2.70 16.23
CA SER A 334 1.79 3.74 16.99
C SER A 334 2.13 4.96 16.13
N ARG A 335 2.53 4.75 14.87
CA ARG A 335 2.74 5.79 13.88
C ARG A 335 1.47 6.61 13.64
N ASP A 336 0.35 5.95 13.41
CA ASP A 336 -0.91 6.63 13.11
C ASP A 336 -1.42 7.46 14.30
N LEU A 337 -1.24 6.96 15.53
CA LEU A 337 -1.52 7.71 16.75
C LEU A 337 -0.60 8.93 16.91
N LEU A 338 0.69 8.79 16.58
CA LEU A 338 1.64 9.91 16.64
C LEU A 338 1.28 11.02 15.66
N VAL A 339 0.94 10.67 14.41
CA VAL A 339 0.49 11.63 13.39
C VAL A 339 -0.80 12.32 13.80
N ARG A 340 -1.76 11.55 14.34
CA ARG A 340 -3.01 12.12 14.86
C ARG A 340 -2.77 13.13 15.98
N ALA A 341 -1.82 12.84 16.88
CA ALA A 341 -1.47 13.76 17.96
C ALA A 341 -0.77 15.04 17.48
N ALA A 342 -0.09 14.96 16.32
CA ALA A 342 0.64 16.07 15.71
C ALA A 342 -0.24 16.98 14.83
N ALA A 343 -1.42 16.52 14.39
CA ALA A 343 -2.30 17.27 13.50
C ALA A 343 -3.08 18.35 14.26
N PRO A 344 -3.07 19.64 13.82
CA PRO A 344 -3.92 20.68 14.37
C PRO A 344 -5.41 20.35 14.20
N LYS A 345 -6.23 20.61 15.22
CA LYS A 345 -7.67 20.27 15.24
C LYS A 345 -8.44 20.85 14.05
N ASN A 346 -8.05 22.04 13.56
CA ASN A 346 -8.76 22.78 12.51
C ASN A 346 -8.24 22.53 11.08
N ALA A 347 -7.18 21.70 10.90
CA ALA A 347 -6.55 21.45 9.61
C ALA A 347 -6.26 19.95 9.37
N THR A 348 -6.90 19.07 10.12
CA THR A 348 -6.60 17.63 10.15
C THR A 348 -6.58 16.99 8.74
N GLY A 349 -7.59 17.22 7.92
CA GLY A 349 -7.66 16.64 6.56
C GLY A 349 -6.53 17.12 5.64
N ARG A 350 -6.20 18.41 5.66
CA ARG A 350 -5.12 18.99 4.83
C ARG A 350 -3.74 18.51 5.27
N VAL A 351 -3.51 18.41 6.57
CA VAL A 351 -2.27 17.87 7.13
C VAL A 351 -2.10 16.41 6.75
N TYR A 352 -3.16 15.59 6.89
CA TYR A 352 -3.11 14.20 6.45
C TYR A 352 -2.80 14.10 4.96
N GLY A 353 -3.40 14.93 4.09
CA GLY A 353 -3.11 14.93 2.66
C GLY A 353 -1.63 15.14 2.35
N VAL A 354 -0.99 16.16 2.96
CA VAL A 354 0.44 16.41 2.77
C VAL A 354 1.30 15.33 3.38
N VAL A 355 0.98 14.86 4.58
CA VAL A 355 1.76 13.83 5.27
C VAL A 355 1.72 12.51 4.50
N TYR A 356 0.55 12.08 4.03
CA TYR A 356 0.42 10.83 3.27
C TYR A 356 0.99 10.92 1.85
N SER A 357 1.10 12.12 1.23
CA SER A 357 1.81 12.26 -0.05
C SER A 357 3.30 11.89 0.06
N GLY A 358 3.86 11.84 1.28
CA GLY A 358 5.17 11.26 1.54
C GLY A 358 5.25 9.77 1.16
N LEU A 359 4.17 8.99 1.38
CA LEU A 359 4.12 7.58 0.95
C LEU A 359 4.21 7.47 -0.57
N ASP A 360 3.36 8.23 -1.29
CA ASP A 360 3.34 8.19 -2.75
C ASP A 360 4.68 8.65 -3.34
N SER A 361 5.28 9.70 -2.75
CA SER A 361 6.60 10.20 -3.16
C SER A 361 7.70 9.16 -2.94
N GLY A 362 7.71 8.47 -1.80
CA GLY A 362 8.69 7.41 -1.52
C GLY A 362 8.54 6.21 -2.43
N GLN A 363 7.30 5.79 -2.70
CA GLN A 363 7.01 4.71 -3.63
C GLN A 363 7.35 5.07 -5.08
N ALA A 364 7.23 6.33 -5.48
CA ALA A 364 7.61 6.78 -6.82
C ALA A 364 9.13 6.91 -6.99
N LEU A 365 9.85 7.41 -5.97
CA LEU A 365 11.30 7.62 -6.03
C LEU A 365 12.11 6.35 -5.78
N GLY A 366 11.60 5.46 -4.92
CA GLY A 366 12.32 4.25 -4.51
C GLY A 366 12.75 3.36 -5.68
N PRO A 367 11.88 3.03 -6.64
CA PRO A 367 12.25 2.15 -7.75
C PRO A 367 13.42 2.67 -8.58
N LEU A 368 13.55 3.98 -8.74
CA LEU A 368 14.70 4.59 -9.44
C LEU A 368 15.98 4.44 -8.63
N LEU A 369 15.93 4.77 -7.34
CA LEU A 369 17.08 4.66 -6.44
C LEU A 369 17.62 3.24 -6.36
N PHE A 370 16.73 2.27 -6.11
CA PHE A 370 17.13 0.87 -5.98
C PHE A 370 17.52 0.26 -7.31
N GLY A 371 16.92 0.72 -8.43
CA GLY A 371 17.33 0.37 -9.78
C GLY A 371 18.77 0.78 -10.08
N MET A 372 19.18 2.00 -9.68
CA MET A 372 20.57 2.47 -9.81
C MET A 372 21.55 1.59 -9.02
N LEU A 373 21.20 1.18 -7.78
CA LEU A 373 22.03 0.27 -7.00
C LEU A 373 22.19 -1.09 -7.67
N MET A 374 21.12 -1.61 -8.25
CA MET A 374 21.15 -2.90 -8.97
C MET A 374 21.92 -2.81 -10.28
N ASP A 375 21.85 -1.70 -11.01
CA ASP A 375 22.63 -1.47 -12.24
C ASP A 375 24.12 -1.26 -11.94
N ALA A 376 24.45 -0.72 -10.78
CA ALA A 376 25.82 -0.62 -10.27
C ALA A 376 26.40 -1.96 -9.76
N HIS A 377 25.67 -3.08 -9.93
CA HIS A 377 26.05 -4.41 -9.43
C HIS A 377 26.23 -4.49 -7.89
N HIS A 378 25.44 -3.71 -7.15
CA HIS A 378 25.46 -3.70 -5.70
C HIS A 378 24.12 -4.23 -5.12
N PRO A 379 23.79 -5.53 -5.27
CA PRO A 379 22.53 -6.07 -4.76
C PRO A 379 22.42 -5.99 -3.23
N SER A 380 23.53 -6.12 -2.49
CA SER A 380 23.59 -5.91 -1.03
C SER A 380 23.29 -4.44 -0.66
N GLY A 381 23.61 -3.49 -1.53
CA GLY A 381 23.31 -2.07 -1.37
C GLY A 381 21.82 -1.77 -1.20
N VAL A 382 20.95 -2.62 -1.76
CA VAL A 382 19.50 -2.54 -1.56
C VAL A 382 19.17 -2.63 -0.07
N PHE A 383 19.73 -3.61 0.64
CA PHE A 383 19.48 -3.82 2.06
C PHE A 383 20.19 -2.78 2.94
N VAL A 384 21.37 -2.28 2.52
CA VAL A 384 22.04 -1.14 3.18
C VAL A 384 21.13 0.10 3.12
N ALA A 385 20.60 0.44 1.96
CA ALA A 385 19.73 1.60 1.80
C ALA A 385 18.42 1.44 2.60
N ILE A 386 17.80 0.26 2.60
CA ILE A 386 16.63 -0.05 3.43
C ILE A 386 16.95 0.20 4.91
N GLY A 387 18.08 -0.32 5.40
CA GLY A 387 18.52 -0.12 6.80
C GLY A 387 18.76 1.35 7.14
N ILE A 388 19.41 2.11 6.25
CA ILE A 388 19.62 3.56 6.41
C ILE A 388 18.29 4.30 6.50
N PHE A 389 17.35 4.05 5.58
CA PHE A 389 16.05 4.71 5.62
C PHE A 389 15.29 4.39 6.90
N GLN A 390 15.33 3.15 7.39
CA GLN A 390 14.72 2.77 8.65
C GLN A 390 15.35 3.46 9.87
N LEU A 391 16.65 3.67 9.89
CA LEU A 391 17.31 4.48 10.94
C LEU A 391 16.91 5.95 10.85
N LEU A 392 16.84 6.53 9.64
CA LEU A 392 16.41 7.91 9.45
C LEU A 392 14.95 8.13 9.89
N VAL A 393 14.08 7.11 9.73
CA VAL A 393 12.71 7.14 10.27
C VAL A 393 12.70 7.36 11.77
N VAL A 394 13.63 6.74 12.53
CA VAL A 394 13.73 6.89 13.99
C VAL A 394 14.00 8.35 14.38
N LEU A 395 14.87 9.05 13.63
CA LEU A 395 15.17 10.47 13.89
C LEU A 395 13.94 11.36 13.69
N THR A 396 13.13 11.07 12.69
CA THR A 396 11.88 11.82 12.45
C THR A 396 10.84 11.53 13.52
N ALA A 397 10.66 10.27 13.93
CA ALA A 397 9.69 9.85 14.93
C ALA A 397 9.98 10.46 16.32
N THR A 398 11.23 10.39 16.80
CA THR A 398 11.66 10.95 18.10
C THR A 398 11.53 12.48 18.11
N GLY A 399 11.82 13.13 16.98
CA GLY A 399 11.63 14.57 16.84
C GLY A 399 10.15 14.99 16.92
N VAL A 400 9.23 14.22 16.36
CA VAL A 400 7.78 14.45 16.47
C VAL A 400 7.31 14.27 17.91
N GLY A 401 7.72 13.18 18.59
CA GLY A 401 7.37 12.90 19.97
C GLY A 401 7.78 14.02 20.93
N ASN A 402 9.03 14.48 20.84
CA ASN A 402 9.56 15.55 21.68
C ASN A 402 8.85 16.90 21.47
N LYS A 403 8.48 17.25 20.22
CA LYS A 403 7.73 18.48 19.93
C LYS A 403 6.27 18.40 20.37
N ALA A 404 5.62 17.26 20.18
CA ALA A 404 4.23 17.06 20.63
C ALA A 404 4.09 17.14 22.16
N LEU A 405 5.08 16.69 22.91
CA LEU A 405 5.12 16.83 24.37
C LEU A 405 5.30 18.29 24.80
N ARG A 406 6.16 19.06 24.15
CA ARG A 406 6.39 20.49 24.45
C ARG A 406 5.20 21.39 24.12
N SER A 407 4.36 21.02 23.18
CA SER A 407 3.15 21.80 22.83
C SER A 407 1.97 21.55 23.77
N ARG A 408 2.07 20.57 24.69
CA ARG A 408 1.07 20.27 25.73
C ARG A 408 1.40 20.87 27.10
N GLN A 409 2.62 21.36 27.26
CA GLN A 409 3.07 22.18 28.40
C GLN A 409 2.90 23.67 28.07
#